data_f5f30a9bb60ccb6bc65007ba03aaa6e2
#
_entry.id   f5f30a9bb60ccb6bc65007ba03aaa6e2
#
_cell.length_a   1.000
_cell.length_b   1.000
_cell.length_c   1.000
_cell.angle_alpha   90.00
_cell.angle_beta   90.00
_cell.angle_gamma   90.00
#
_symmetry.space_group_name_H-M   'P 1'
#
loop_
_entity.id
_entity.type
_entity.pdbx_description
1 polymer ?
#
loop_
_entity_poly.entity_id
_entity_poly.type
_entity_poly.pdbx_seq_one_letter_code
_entity_poly.pdbx_strand_id
1 'polypeptide(L)'
;MTTAQALHFDHIVIFVADLNQAIEDFNALGFYVTRGGSHGLTDNALITFSNNTYIELLALKPFWHNPIIRTVQKLGILQWLLNKKGTISSRLLIWVTGGRGPVDWVVRTDNLTRLEQAWRDAGLNVLKSETFSRKTESGDKLCWYLGGSNYRDLPILLEDITPYAQRVPAVTQSHPNQAMALLKVQINKQNTDQTTHSLSQYLSAEYTTDKQGQPLIGLGNVNLGFAEPSMPYAMQVDIACANGQPQSLDIRKTHGLQINLLPYS
;
A
#
# COMPACT_ATOMS: atom_id res chain seq x y z
N MET A 1 1.91 -3.94 32.11
CA MET A 1 1.09 -4.42 30.98
C MET A 1 1.48 -3.59 29.78
N THR A 2 2.20 -4.17 28.85
CA THR A 2 2.54 -3.51 27.57
C THR A 2 1.26 -3.44 26.76
N THR A 3 0.70 -2.25 26.57
CA THR A 3 -0.38 -2.04 25.60
C THR A 3 0.03 -2.62 24.26
N ALA A 4 -0.80 -3.51 23.72
CA ALA A 4 -0.57 -4.05 22.37
C ALA A 4 -0.50 -2.85 21.42
N GLN A 5 0.52 -2.86 20.57
CA GLN A 5 0.72 -1.83 19.56
C GLN A 5 -0.43 -1.91 18.56
N ALA A 6 -1.14 -0.81 18.36
CA ALA A 6 -2.21 -0.78 17.37
C ALA A 6 -1.60 -0.76 15.97
N LEU A 7 -1.83 -1.83 15.21
CA LEU A 7 -1.46 -1.94 13.81
C LEU A 7 -2.71 -1.91 12.95
N HIS A 8 -2.67 -1.09 11.91
CA HIS A 8 -3.74 -0.98 10.94
C HIS A 8 -3.19 -1.10 9.53
N PHE A 9 -3.88 -1.84 8.69
CA PHE A 9 -3.62 -1.76 7.27
C PHE A 9 -3.92 -0.32 6.81
N ASP A 10 -2.99 0.32 6.12
CA ASP A 10 -3.17 1.72 5.68
C ASP A 10 -3.57 1.77 4.21
N HIS A 11 -2.73 1.28 3.30
CA HIS A 11 -3.03 1.34 1.87
C HIS A 11 -2.21 0.37 1.01
N ILE A 12 -2.64 0.23 -0.24
CA ILE A 12 -1.92 -0.43 -1.33
C ILE A 12 -1.43 0.66 -2.28
N VAL A 13 -0.22 0.50 -2.80
CA VAL A 13 0.35 1.39 -3.81
C VAL A 13 0.29 0.71 -5.18
N ILE A 14 -0.38 1.36 -6.13
CA ILE A 14 -0.39 0.96 -7.55
C ILE A 14 0.43 1.99 -8.33
N PHE A 15 1.54 1.54 -8.92
CA PHE A 15 2.35 2.39 -9.78
C PHE A 15 1.80 2.36 -11.21
N VAL A 16 1.36 3.51 -11.71
CA VAL A 16 0.70 3.64 -13.01
C VAL A 16 1.56 4.42 -14.01
N ALA A 17 1.27 4.24 -15.29
CA ALA A 17 1.98 4.94 -16.35
C ALA A 17 1.57 6.40 -16.49
N ASP A 18 0.27 6.63 -16.37
CA ASP A 18 -0.41 7.90 -16.52
C ASP A 18 -1.47 8.02 -15.42
N LEU A 19 -1.32 9.04 -14.58
CA LEU A 19 -2.24 9.23 -13.46
C LEU A 19 -3.63 9.65 -13.92
N ASN A 20 -3.73 10.45 -14.98
CA ASN A 20 -5.03 10.89 -15.49
C ASN A 20 -5.83 9.71 -16.05
N GLN A 21 -5.18 8.87 -16.86
CA GLN A 21 -5.81 7.65 -17.39
C GLN A 21 -6.25 6.72 -16.25
N ALA A 22 -5.40 6.54 -15.23
CA ALA A 22 -5.76 5.70 -14.08
C ALA A 22 -6.98 6.25 -13.32
N ILE A 23 -7.05 7.57 -13.12
CA ILE A 23 -8.22 8.22 -12.52
C ILE A 23 -9.48 7.97 -13.36
N GLU A 24 -9.40 8.12 -14.68
CA GLU A 24 -10.54 7.86 -15.61
C GLU A 24 -10.97 6.40 -15.55
N ASP A 25 -10.02 5.44 -15.56
CA ASP A 25 -10.31 4.02 -15.49
C ASP A 25 -11.00 3.62 -14.19
N PHE A 26 -10.53 4.12 -13.04
CA PHE A 26 -11.16 3.85 -11.75
C PHE A 26 -12.53 4.56 -11.60
N ASN A 27 -12.68 5.78 -12.13
CA ASN A 27 -13.98 6.44 -12.20
C ASN A 27 -14.96 5.65 -13.05
N ALA A 28 -14.53 5.10 -14.20
CA ALA A 28 -15.36 4.26 -15.05
C ALA A 28 -15.76 2.93 -14.40
N LEU A 29 -14.98 2.45 -13.42
CA LEU A 29 -15.32 1.31 -12.57
C LEU A 29 -16.25 1.71 -11.40
N GLY A 30 -16.65 2.96 -11.29
CA GLY A 30 -17.56 3.48 -10.28
C GLY A 30 -16.87 3.82 -8.95
N PHE A 31 -15.56 3.99 -8.91
CA PHE A 31 -14.88 4.53 -7.72
C PHE A 31 -14.86 6.06 -7.78
N TYR A 32 -14.87 6.68 -6.61
CA TYR A 32 -14.59 8.10 -6.44
C TYR A 32 -13.08 8.24 -6.22
N VAL A 33 -12.41 8.96 -7.11
CA VAL A 33 -10.97 9.15 -7.06
C VAL A 33 -10.66 10.61 -6.74
N THR A 34 -9.94 10.85 -5.64
CA THR A 34 -9.52 12.20 -5.22
C THR A 34 -8.05 12.40 -5.58
N ARG A 35 -7.73 13.50 -6.26
CA ARG A 35 -6.33 13.87 -6.45
C ARG A 35 -5.70 14.12 -5.10
N GLY A 36 -4.54 13.51 -4.88
CA GLY A 36 -3.76 13.70 -3.67
C GLY A 36 -2.84 14.89 -3.76
N GLY A 37 -1.61 14.71 -3.35
CA GLY A 37 -0.58 15.75 -3.41
C GLY A 37 0.50 15.42 -4.42
N SER A 38 1.45 16.31 -4.50
CA SER A 38 2.66 16.18 -5.31
C SER A 38 3.85 15.96 -4.38
N HIS A 39 4.56 14.86 -4.58
CA HIS A 39 5.74 14.50 -3.79
C HIS A 39 6.96 14.38 -4.69
N GLY A 40 7.94 15.27 -4.51
CA GLY A 40 9.23 15.17 -5.20
C GLY A 40 9.08 14.74 -6.68
N LEU A 41 9.26 13.46 -6.96
CA LEU A 41 9.25 12.86 -8.29
C LEU A 41 7.88 12.41 -8.79
N THR A 42 6.88 12.31 -7.90
CA THR A 42 5.60 11.65 -8.17
C THR A 42 4.40 12.54 -7.87
N ASP A 43 3.30 12.26 -8.56
CA ASP A 43 1.96 12.72 -8.24
C ASP A 43 1.09 11.50 -7.90
N ASN A 44 0.09 11.70 -7.05
CA ASN A 44 -0.80 10.62 -6.63
C ASN A 44 -2.28 10.99 -6.66
N ALA A 45 -3.12 9.94 -6.62
CA ALA A 45 -4.54 10.04 -6.40
C ALA A 45 -4.99 8.90 -5.47
N LEU A 46 -6.04 9.12 -4.70
CA LEU A 46 -6.50 8.24 -3.64
C LEU A 46 -7.93 7.77 -3.89
N ILE A 47 -8.18 6.49 -3.63
CA ILE A 47 -9.51 5.88 -3.53
C ILE A 47 -9.69 5.48 -2.08
N THR A 48 -10.44 6.26 -1.31
CA THR A 48 -10.55 6.14 0.15
C THR A 48 -11.78 5.34 0.56
N PHE A 49 -11.65 4.53 1.61
CA PHE A 49 -12.71 3.68 2.15
C PHE A 49 -13.09 4.06 3.59
N SER A 50 -14.29 3.71 4.01
CA SER A 50 -14.86 4.08 5.32
C SER A 50 -14.11 3.48 6.52
N ASN A 51 -13.36 2.40 6.33
CA ASN A 51 -12.56 1.76 7.38
C ASN A 51 -11.14 2.30 7.50
N ASN A 52 -10.90 3.55 7.08
CA ASN A 52 -9.60 4.22 7.13
C ASN A 52 -8.50 3.50 6.34
N THR A 53 -8.87 2.93 5.19
CA THR A 53 -7.94 2.40 4.20
C THR A 53 -8.09 3.11 2.87
N TYR A 54 -7.10 2.96 1.99
CA TYR A 54 -7.21 3.50 0.63
C TYR A 54 -6.33 2.73 -0.36
N ILE A 55 -6.59 2.95 -1.63
CA ILE A 55 -5.70 2.57 -2.73
C ILE A 55 -5.03 3.86 -3.20
N GLU A 56 -3.71 3.87 -3.27
CA GLU A 56 -2.92 4.98 -3.82
C GLU A 56 -2.52 4.67 -5.26
N LEU A 57 -2.94 5.52 -6.18
CA LEU A 57 -2.47 5.55 -7.55
C LEU A 57 -1.28 6.50 -7.63
N LEU A 58 -0.11 6.00 -7.99
CA LEU A 58 1.13 6.76 -8.00
C LEU A 58 1.74 6.79 -9.40
N ALA A 59 2.10 7.95 -9.90
CA ALA A 59 2.76 8.10 -11.19
C ALA A 59 3.97 9.03 -11.10
N LEU A 60 4.96 8.84 -11.98
CA LEU A 60 6.02 9.81 -12.17
C LEU A 60 5.48 11.09 -12.79
N LYS A 61 5.99 12.22 -12.35
CA LYS A 61 5.75 13.49 -13.01
C LYS A 61 6.27 13.48 -14.45
N PRO A 62 5.63 14.21 -15.39
CA PRO A 62 6.01 14.22 -16.80
C PRO A 62 7.50 14.51 -17.06
N PHE A 63 8.11 15.37 -16.26
CA PHE A 63 9.55 15.69 -16.37
C PHE A 63 10.46 14.45 -16.27
N TRP A 64 10.09 13.46 -15.45
CA TRP A 64 10.88 12.25 -15.23
C TRP A 64 10.69 11.20 -16.33
N HIS A 65 9.80 11.46 -17.29
CA HIS A 65 9.67 10.63 -18.50
C HIS A 65 10.74 10.93 -19.56
N ASN A 66 11.66 11.87 -19.27
CA ASN A 66 12.76 12.20 -20.17
C ASN A 66 13.60 10.93 -20.47
N PRO A 67 13.94 10.65 -21.76
CA PRO A 67 14.69 9.46 -22.15
C PRO A 67 16.05 9.32 -21.46
N ILE A 68 16.73 10.42 -21.17
CA ILE A 68 18.03 10.41 -20.47
C ILE A 68 17.85 9.91 -19.04
N ILE A 69 16.84 10.38 -18.33
CA ILE A 69 16.53 9.96 -16.96
C ILE A 69 16.15 8.48 -16.94
N ARG A 70 15.34 8.04 -17.92
CA ARG A 70 14.98 6.62 -18.08
C ARG A 70 16.19 5.73 -18.32
N THR A 71 17.19 6.22 -19.08
CA THR A 71 18.43 5.48 -19.31
C THR A 71 19.26 5.36 -18.04
N VAL A 72 19.41 6.43 -17.26
CA VAL A 72 20.10 6.43 -15.96
C VAL A 72 19.40 5.48 -14.96
N GLN A 73 18.08 5.46 -14.98
CA GLN A 73 17.29 4.52 -14.18
C GLN A 73 17.55 3.06 -14.62
N LYS A 74 17.53 2.78 -15.93
CA LYS A 74 17.79 1.42 -16.47
C LYS A 74 19.19 0.92 -16.14
N LEU A 75 20.18 1.79 -16.06
CA LEU A 75 21.55 1.42 -15.68
C LEU A 75 21.70 1.10 -14.18
N GLY A 76 20.64 1.26 -13.37
CA GLY A 76 20.65 0.92 -11.95
C GLY A 76 21.58 1.79 -11.08
N ILE A 77 22.19 2.84 -11.65
CA ILE A 77 23.16 3.71 -10.94
C ILE A 77 22.48 4.40 -9.77
N LEU A 78 21.26 4.90 -9.98
CA LEU A 78 20.49 5.57 -8.94
C LEU A 78 20.09 4.58 -7.82
N GLN A 79 19.68 3.37 -8.19
CA GLN A 79 19.37 2.29 -7.25
C GLN A 79 20.60 1.90 -6.41
N TRP A 80 21.77 1.77 -7.05
CA TRP A 80 23.01 1.45 -6.36
C TRP A 80 23.42 2.55 -5.34
N LEU A 81 23.30 3.83 -5.73
CA LEU A 81 23.60 4.96 -4.86
C LEU A 81 22.67 5.01 -3.64
N LEU A 82 21.38 4.73 -3.83
CA LEU A 82 20.41 4.76 -2.75
C LEU A 82 20.50 3.53 -1.84
N ASN A 83 20.77 2.37 -2.40
CA ASN A 83 21.02 1.17 -1.60
C ASN A 83 22.20 1.33 -0.63
N LYS A 84 23.24 2.10 -1.04
CA LYS A 84 24.35 2.44 -0.13
C LYS A 84 23.93 3.31 1.05
N LYS A 85 22.85 4.10 0.93
CA LYS A 85 22.36 4.93 2.05
C LYS A 85 21.62 4.10 3.09
N GLY A 86 21.09 2.93 2.71
CA GLY A 86 20.34 2.05 3.63
C GLY A 86 19.08 2.70 4.20
N THR A 87 18.46 3.64 3.48
CA THR A 87 17.26 4.35 3.91
C THR A 87 16.01 3.83 3.21
N ILE A 88 14.83 4.09 3.78
CA ILE A 88 13.54 3.69 3.20
C ILE A 88 13.34 4.27 1.79
N SER A 89 13.88 5.43 1.47
CA SER A 89 13.84 6.00 0.12
C SER A 89 14.44 5.07 -0.94
N SER A 90 15.38 4.20 -0.58
CA SER A 90 15.93 3.20 -1.52
C SER A 90 14.87 2.17 -1.93
N ARG A 91 13.98 1.78 -1.01
CA ARG A 91 12.84 0.89 -1.30
C ARG A 91 11.79 1.59 -2.16
N LEU A 92 11.46 2.85 -1.86
CA LEU A 92 10.48 3.62 -2.62
C LEU A 92 10.91 3.81 -4.08
N LEU A 93 12.22 3.89 -4.36
CA LEU A 93 12.71 4.00 -5.71
C LEU A 93 12.44 2.74 -6.55
N ILE A 94 12.31 1.57 -5.94
CA ILE A 94 11.96 0.33 -6.63
C ILE A 94 10.56 0.46 -7.27
N TRP A 95 9.65 1.25 -6.69
CA TRP A 95 8.34 1.51 -7.30
C TRP A 95 8.47 2.11 -8.70
N VAL A 96 9.42 3.04 -8.85
CA VAL A 96 9.66 3.76 -10.10
C VAL A 96 10.39 2.89 -11.14
N THR A 97 11.21 1.93 -10.70
CA THR A 97 12.05 1.10 -11.56
C THR A 97 11.51 -0.32 -11.74
N GLY A 98 10.65 -0.78 -10.85
CA GLY A 98 10.23 -2.18 -10.73
C GLY A 98 9.03 -2.60 -11.59
N GLY A 99 8.48 -1.71 -12.39
CA GLY A 99 7.34 -2.01 -13.25
C GLY A 99 6.06 -1.27 -12.85
N ARG A 100 4.94 -1.65 -13.47
CA ARG A 100 3.61 -1.08 -13.24
C ARG A 100 2.71 -2.09 -12.55
N GLY A 101 1.72 -1.59 -11.84
CA GLY A 101 0.76 -2.39 -11.10
C GLY A 101 0.90 -2.23 -9.59
N PRO A 102 0.35 -3.14 -8.80
CA PRO A 102 0.54 -3.18 -7.35
C PRO A 102 2.02 -3.41 -7.03
N VAL A 103 2.65 -2.45 -6.35
CA VAL A 103 4.09 -2.46 -6.09
C VAL A 103 4.44 -2.63 -4.63
N ASP A 104 3.57 -2.19 -3.72
CA ASP A 104 3.82 -2.30 -2.28
C ASP A 104 2.51 -2.15 -1.47
N TRP A 105 2.61 -2.39 -0.17
CA TRP A 105 1.54 -2.22 0.80
C TRP A 105 2.09 -1.64 2.10
N VAL A 106 1.24 -0.91 2.81
CA VAL A 106 1.65 -0.08 3.95
C VAL A 106 0.81 -0.41 5.17
N VAL A 107 1.49 -0.55 6.31
CA VAL A 107 0.88 -0.71 7.64
C VAL A 107 1.16 0.52 8.46
N ARG A 108 0.11 1.09 9.04
CA ARG A 108 0.20 2.20 9.97
C ARG A 108 0.38 1.69 11.40
N THR A 109 1.27 2.34 12.13
CA THR A 109 1.58 2.07 13.53
C THR A 109 1.60 3.37 14.33
N ASP A 110 1.39 3.28 15.63
CA ASP A 110 1.54 4.38 16.58
C ASP A 110 2.96 4.47 17.19
N ASN A 111 3.84 3.51 16.89
CA ASN A 111 5.22 3.49 17.36
C ASN A 111 6.15 2.74 16.40
N LEU A 112 6.59 3.45 15.36
CA LEU A 112 7.49 2.95 14.34
C LEU A 112 8.82 2.46 14.94
N THR A 113 9.40 3.26 15.82
CA THR A 113 10.71 2.97 16.42
C THR A 113 10.71 1.65 17.18
N ARG A 114 9.65 1.35 17.94
CA ARG A 114 9.49 0.09 18.67
C ARG A 114 9.40 -1.10 17.71
N LEU A 115 8.63 -0.96 16.64
CA LEU A 115 8.46 -2.04 15.67
C LEU A 115 9.75 -2.30 14.89
N GLU A 116 10.45 -1.25 14.48
CA GLU A 116 11.76 -1.37 13.85
C GLU A 116 12.80 -2.04 14.78
N GLN A 117 12.77 -1.73 16.07
CA GLN A 117 13.66 -2.37 17.04
C GLN A 117 13.35 -3.87 17.17
N ALA A 118 12.06 -4.24 17.29
CA ALA A 118 11.65 -5.64 17.32
C ALA A 118 12.10 -6.41 16.06
N TRP A 119 12.04 -5.76 14.89
CA TRP A 119 12.53 -6.34 13.64
C TRP A 119 14.05 -6.54 13.63
N ARG A 120 14.83 -5.57 14.16
CA ARG A 120 16.29 -5.72 14.32
C ARG A 120 16.64 -6.86 15.27
N ASP A 121 15.93 -6.96 16.40
CA ASP A 121 16.12 -8.01 17.39
C ASP A 121 15.79 -9.40 16.81
N ALA A 122 14.85 -9.47 15.86
CA ALA A 122 14.54 -10.67 15.10
C ALA A 122 15.52 -10.94 13.93
N GLY A 123 16.60 -10.15 13.79
CA GLY A 123 17.62 -10.32 12.74
C GLY A 123 17.24 -9.79 11.36
N LEU A 124 16.15 -9.01 11.24
CA LEU A 124 15.77 -8.40 9.97
C LEU A 124 16.66 -7.21 9.63
N ASN A 125 16.95 -7.05 8.35
CA ASN A 125 17.64 -5.86 7.86
C ASN A 125 16.66 -4.68 7.74
N VAL A 126 16.63 -3.84 8.77
CA VAL A 126 15.78 -2.66 8.86
C VAL A 126 16.47 -1.45 8.23
N LEU A 127 15.81 -0.85 7.25
CA LEU A 127 16.24 0.38 6.62
C LEU A 127 16.09 1.56 7.60
N LYS A 128 16.92 2.58 7.43
CA LYS A 128 16.77 3.81 8.22
C LYS A 128 15.48 4.51 7.82
N SER A 129 14.62 4.76 8.80
CA SER A 129 13.39 5.54 8.60
C SER A 129 13.68 6.99 8.27
N GLU A 130 12.78 7.60 7.50
CA GLU A 130 12.89 8.98 7.07
C GLU A 130 11.56 9.71 7.26
N THR A 131 11.64 11.02 7.49
CA THR A 131 10.45 11.89 7.56
C THR A 131 10.05 12.33 6.16
N PHE A 132 8.79 12.12 5.84
CA PHE A 132 8.19 12.60 4.61
C PHE A 132 7.21 13.74 4.92
N SER A 133 7.02 14.61 3.96
CA SER A 133 6.04 15.68 4.11
C SER A 133 5.51 16.16 2.77
N ARG A 134 4.28 16.68 2.78
CA ARG A 134 3.69 17.40 1.66
C ARG A 134 2.99 18.66 2.15
N LYS A 135 2.73 19.60 1.24
CA LYS A 135 1.84 20.71 1.50
C LYS A 135 0.44 20.40 1.01
N THR A 136 -0.57 20.79 1.76
CA THR A 136 -1.96 20.81 1.31
C THR A 136 -2.17 21.98 0.35
N GLU A 137 -3.33 22.03 -0.30
CA GLU A 137 -3.75 23.20 -1.09
C GLU A 137 -3.88 24.47 -0.23
N SER A 138 -4.26 24.31 1.05
CA SER A 138 -4.29 25.40 2.05
C SER A 138 -2.90 25.89 2.51
N GLY A 139 -1.83 25.17 2.13
CA GLY A 139 -0.45 25.48 2.51
C GLY A 139 0.04 24.81 3.78
N ASP A 140 -0.80 24.06 4.48
CA ASP A 140 -0.44 23.32 5.69
C ASP A 140 0.57 22.22 5.37
N LYS A 141 1.52 22.00 6.27
CA LYS A 141 2.53 20.95 6.12
C LYS A 141 2.07 19.69 6.83
N LEU A 142 1.83 18.63 6.08
CA LEU A 142 1.58 17.30 6.58
C LEU A 142 2.87 16.51 6.67
N CYS A 143 3.07 15.78 7.76
CA CYS A 143 4.28 15.02 8.03
C CYS A 143 3.98 13.60 8.53
N TRP A 144 4.80 12.63 8.13
CA TRP A 144 4.79 11.26 8.62
C TRP A 144 6.18 10.65 8.54
N TYR A 145 6.42 9.60 9.32
CA TYR A 145 7.59 8.74 9.17
C TYR A 145 7.28 7.55 8.26
N LEU A 146 8.23 7.16 7.43
CA LEU A 146 8.23 5.87 6.76
C LEU A 146 9.46 5.09 7.19
N GLY A 147 9.26 3.81 7.46
CA GLY A 147 10.28 2.85 7.81
C GLY A 147 10.00 1.49 7.19
N GLY A 148 10.79 0.49 7.54
CA GLY A 148 10.59 -0.87 7.07
C GLY A 148 11.89 -1.60 6.77
N SER A 149 11.78 -2.65 5.97
CA SER A 149 12.90 -3.51 5.58
C SER A 149 13.12 -3.46 4.07
N ASN A 150 14.30 -3.89 3.61
CA ASN A 150 14.55 -4.15 2.20
C ASN A 150 13.89 -5.47 1.71
N TYR A 151 13.38 -6.30 2.62
CA TYR A 151 12.57 -7.48 2.26
C TYR A 151 11.20 -7.02 1.78
N ARG A 152 10.90 -7.25 0.50
CA ARG A 152 9.66 -6.81 -0.15
C ARG A 152 8.40 -7.52 0.35
N ASP A 153 8.57 -8.63 1.05
CA ASP A 153 7.48 -9.40 1.66
C ASP A 153 6.94 -8.75 2.93
N LEU A 154 7.74 -7.88 3.54
CA LEU A 154 7.31 -7.08 4.68
C LEU A 154 6.69 -5.77 4.21
N PRO A 155 5.75 -5.19 4.96
CA PRO A 155 5.15 -3.89 4.62
C PRO A 155 6.16 -2.76 4.71
N ILE A 156 5.79 -1.64 4.10
CA ILE A 156 6.29 -0.35 4.55
C ILE A 156 5.54 0.01 5.83
N LEU A 157 6.28 0.51 6.81
CA LEU A 157 5.73 0.99 8.07
C LEU A 157 5.53 2.50 7.98
N LEU A 158 4.38 2.98 8.46
CA LEU A 158 4.03 4.39 8.48
C LEU A 158 3.59 4.79 9.89
N GLU A 159 4.13 5.92 10.37
CA GLU A 159 3.67 6.58 11.59
C GLU A 159 3.31 8.03 11.27
N ASP A 160 2.07 8.42 11.55
CA ASP A 160 1.58 9.78 11.31
C ASP A 160 2.14 10.75 12.37
N ILE A 161 2.84 11.81 11.95
CA ILE A 161 3.24 12.93 12.82
C ILE A 161 2.09 13.92 12.90
N THR A 162 1.50 14.27 11.75
CA THR A 162 0.25 15.03 11.69
C THR A 162 -0.94 14.06 11.68
N PRO A 163 -2.10 14.42 12.26
CA PRO A 163 -3.25 13.51 12.36
C PRO A 163 -3.63 12.86 11.03
N TYR A 164 -3.94 11.57 11.06
CA TYR A 164 -4.37 10.77 9.89
C TYR A 164 -5.42 11.49 9.03
N ALA A 165 -6.46 12.07 9.67
CA ALA A 165 -7.55 12.76 8.98
C ALA A 165 -7.09 13.98 8.14
N GLN A 166 -5.90 14.51 8.39
CA GLN A 166 -5.32 15.56 7.55
C GLN A 166 -4.57 14.96 6.35
N ARG A 167 -3.95 13.78 6.52
CA ARG A 167 -3.22 13.10 5.46
C ARG A 167 -4.15 12.43 4.45
N VAL A 168 -5.22 11.83 4.93
CA VAL A 168 -6.18 11.09 4.09
C VAL A 168 -7.54 11.80 4.14
N PRO A 169 -8.05 12.28 3.00
CA PRO A 169 -9.37 12.90 2.95
C PRO A 169 -10.45 11.96 3.49
N ALA A 170 -11.37 12.51 4.28
CA ALA A 170 -12.53 11.74 4.72
C ALA A 170 -13.38 11.33 3.50
N VAL A 171 -14.03 10.17 3.62
CA VAL A 171 -15.01 9.72 2.62
C VAL A 171 -16.23 10.64 2.71
N THR A 172 -16.30 11.62 1.83
CA THR A 172 -17.41 12.60 1.79
C THR A 172 -18.55 12.18 0.86
N GLN A 173 -18.29 11.23 -0.03
CA GLN A 173 -19.24 10.72 -1.01
C GLN A 173 -19.11 9.22 -1.15
N SER A 174 -20.24 8.53 -1.26
CA SER A 174 -20.26 7.09 -1.54
C SER A 174 -19.76 6.81 -2.96
N HIS A 175 -19.00 5.75 -3.11
CA HIS A 175 -18.61 5.28 -4.43
C HIS A 175 -19.84 4.87 -5.25
N PRO A 176 -19.96 5.27 -6.54
CA PRO A 176 -21.07 4.84 -7.41
C PRO A 176 -21.27 3.33 -7.48
N ASN A 177 -20.17 2.54 -7.39
CA ASN A 177 -20.20 1.08 -7.34
C ASN A 177 -20.52 0.52 -5.93
N GLN A 178 -20.90 1.38 -4.99
CA GLN A 178 -21.26 1.01 -3.61
C GLN A 178 -20.11 0.42 -2.78
N ALA A 179 -18.87 0.54 -3.22
CA ALA A 179 -17.69 0.12 -2.44
C ALA A 179 -17.60 0.90 -1.13
N MET A 180 -17.38 0.20 0.00
CA MET A 180 -17.38 0.81 1.32
C MET A 180 -16.07 0.62 2.08
N ALA A 181 -15.57 -0.62 2.16
CA ALA A 181 -14.47 -0.97 3.02
C ALA A 181 -13.58 -2.05 2.38
N LEU A 182 -12.28 -1.91 2.52
CA LEU A 182 -11.33 -2.96 2.19
C LEU A 182 -11.41 -4.05 3.29
N LEU A 183 -11.73 -5.29 2.91
CA LEU A 183 -11.91 -6.39 3.85
C LEU A 183 -10.70 -7.30 3.95
N LYS A 184 -10.13 -7.64 2.79
CA LYS A 184 -9.02 -8.58 2.68
C LYS A 184 -8.04 -8.11 1.61
N VAL A 185 -6.76 -8.26 1.92
CA VAL A 185 -5.67 -8.16 0.94
C VAL A 185 -5.01 -9.51 0.84
N GLN A 186 -4.82 -10.00 -0.37
CA GLN A 186 -4.18 -11.28 -0.65
C GLN A 186 -2.97 -11.05 -1.56
N ILE A 187 -1.81 -11.49 -1.12
CA ILE A 187 -0.54 -11.34 -1.84
C ILE A 187 -0.13 -12.71 -2.36
N ASN A 188 0.17 -12.81 -3.64
CA ASN A 188 0.63 -14.06 -4.24
C ASN A 188 2.09 -14.31 -3.86
N LYS A 189 2.32 -15.42 -3.15
CA LYS A 189 3.63 -15.78 -2.63
C LYS A 189 3.79 -17.28 -2.45
N GLN A 190 5.00 -17.78 -2.66
CA GLN A 190 5.35 -19.16 -2.30
C GLN A 190 5.45 -19.34 -0.79
N ASN A 191 5.23 -20.56 -0.31
CA ASN A 191 5.31 -20.94 1.12
C ASN A 191 4.40 -20.09 2.01
N THR A 192 3.13 -20.00 1.66
CA THR A 192 2.13 -19.12 2.27
C THR A 192 2.03 -19.25 3.78
N ASP A 193 2.00 -20.49 4.33
CA ASP A 193 1.87 -20.71 5.77
C ASP A 193 3.06 -20.18 6.55
N GLN A 194 4.28 -20.51 6.11
CA GLN A 194 5.50 -20.02 6.75
C GLN A 194 5.62 -18.51 6.65
N THR A 195 5.28 -17.93 5.50
CA THR A 195 5.29 -16.48 5.28
C THR A 195 4.31 -15.79 6.21
N THR A 196 3.07 -16.30 6.29
CA THR A 196 2.01 -15.73 7.14
C THR A 196 2.41 -15.82 8.61
N HIS A 197 2.88 -16.98 9.06
CA HIS A 197 3.31 -17.17 10.45
C HIS A 197 4.46 -16.24 10.83
N SER A 198 5.52 -16.17 10.01
CA SER A 198 6.67 -15.29 10.27
C SER A 198 6.25 -13.82 10.30
N LEU A 199 5.40 -13.40 9.36
CA LEU A 199 4.95 -12.01 9.30
C LEU A 199 4.05 -11.66 10.49
N SER A 200 3.17 -12.58 10.95
CA SER A 200 2.37 -12.34 12.15
C SER A 200 3.23 -12.09 13.38
N GLN A 201 4.34 -12.82 13.51
CA GLN A 201 5.32 -12.60 14.58
C GLN A 201 6.02 -11.24 14.45
N TYR A 202 6.51 -10.89 13.25
CA TYR A 202 7.18 -9.61 13.01
C TYR A 202 6.26 -8.40 13.25
N LEU A 203 4.99 -8.53 12.92
CA LEU A 203 3.99 -7.48 13.17
C LEU A 203 3.40 -7.55 14.57
N SER A 204 3.66 -8.62 15.35
CA SER A 204 2.96 -8.91 16.61
C SER A 204 1.44 -8.85 16.44
N ALA A 205 0.96 -9.34 15.29
CA ALA A 205 -0.43 -9.30 14.88
C ALA A 205 -1.10 -10.67 15.05
N GLU A 206 -2.42 -10.67 15.16
CA GLU A 206 -3.19 -11.89 15.35
C GLU A 206 -3.08 -12.80 14.12
N TYR A 207 -2.74 -14.08 14.36
CA TYR A 207 -2.77 -15.14 13.36
C TYR A 207 -4.09 -15.91 13.47
N THR A 208 -4.80 -16.03 12.36
CA THR A 208 -6.07 -16.73 12.30
C THR A 208 -6.20 -17.49 10.98
N THR A 209 -7.37 -18.07 10.71
CA THR A 209 -7.68 -18.72 9.43
C THR A 209 -9.03 -18.26 8.91
N ASP A 210 -9.21 -18.26 7.60
CA ASP A 210 -10.51 -18.03 6.98
C ASP A 210 -11.39 -19.31 7.03
N LYS A 211 -12.61 -19.20 6.49
CA LYS A 211 -13.57 -20.32 6.46
C LYS A 211 -13.09 -21.54 5.67
N GLN A 212 -12.10 -21.36 4.79
CA GLN A 212 -11.45 -22.39 4.02
C GLN A 212 -10.17 -22.95 4.69
N GLY A 213 -9.85 -22.47 5.90
CA GLY A 213 -8.63 -22.84 6.63
C GLY A 213 -7.36 -22.15 6.13
N GLN A 214 -7.47 -21.13 5.26
CA GLN A 214 -6.31 -20.40 4.77
C GLN A 214 -5.81 -19.41 5.83
N PRO A 215 -4.49 -19.31 6.03
CA PRO A 215 -3.92 -18.46 7.07
C PRO A 215 -4.12 -16.97 6.78
N LEU A 216 -4.48 -16.23 7.83
CA LEU A 216 -4.71 -14.79 7.80
C LEU A 216 -3.99 -14.09 8.95
N ILE A 217 -3.66 -12.83 8.73
CA ILE A 217 -3.15 -11.90 9.76
C ILE A 217 -4.16 -10.78 9.91
N GLY A 218 -4.66 -10.56 11.12
CA GLY A 218 -5.51 -9.44 11.45
C GLY A 218 -4.71 -8.15 11.61
N LEU A 219 -4.98 -7.15 10.78
CA LEU A 219 -4.38 -5.81 10.85
C LEU A 219 -5.43 -4.78 11.23
N GLY A 220 -6.10 -5.02 12.34
CA GLY A 220 -7.14 -4.16 12.91
C GLY A 220 -8.39 -4.05 12.03
N ASN A 221 -8.27 -3.39 10.90
CA ASN A 221 -9.35 -3.07 9.98
C ASN A 221 -9.41 -3.96 8.71
N VAL A 222 -8.37 -4.77 8.46
CA VAL A 222 -8.23 -5.61 7.24
C VAL A 222 -7.58 -6.94 7.58
N ASN A 223 -7.99 -7.99 6.92
CA ASN A 223 -7.31 -9.28 6.96
C ASN A 223 -6.28 -9.38 5.83
N LEU A 224 -5.05 -9.71 6.16
CA LEU A 224 -3.99 -9.98 5.19
C LEU A 224 -3.81 -11.49 5.03
N GLY A 225 -3.82 -11.98 3.80
CA GLY A 225 -3.55 -13.36 3.45
C GLY A 225 -2.47 -13.48 2.40
N PHE A 226 -1.93 -14.68 2.27
CA PHE A 226 -1.02 -15.04 1.19
C PHE A 226 -1.63 -16.21 0.40
N ALA A 227 -1.37 -16.25 -0.90
CA ALA A 227 -1.80 -17.34 -1.76
C ALA A 227 -0.62 -17.82 -2.60
N GLU A 228 -0.63 -19.12 -2.93
CA GLU A 228 0.32 -19.68 -3.89
C GLU A 228 0.20 -18.93 -5.23
N PRO A 229 1.31 -18.72 -5.96
CA PRO A 229 1.35 -17.91 -7.18
C PRO A 229 0.73 -18.66 -8.37
N SER A 230 -0.51 -19.12 -8.20
CA SER A 230 -1.31 -19.77 -9.25
C SER A 230 -2.09 -18.79 -10.12
N MET A 231 -2.12 -17.51 -9.72
CA MET A 231 -2.91 -16.46 -10.37
C MET A 231 -2.03 -15.48 -11.15
N PRO A 232 -2.53 -14.90 -12.24
CA PRO A 232 -1.75 -14.01 -13.12
C PRO A 232 -1.55 -12.60 -12.54
N TYR A 233 -1.86 -12.37 -11.27
CA TYR A 233 -1.74 -11.08 -10.59
C TYR A 233 -0.92 -11.21 -9.30
N ALA A 234 -0.19 -10.16 -8.96
CA ALA A 234 0.65 -10.15 -7.78
C ALA A 234 -0.15 -9.94 -6.48
N MET A 235 -1.30 -9.26 -6.56
CA MET A 235 -2.11 -8.87 -5.41
C MET A 235 -3.60 -8.85 -5.77
N GLN A 236 -4.43 -9.27 -4.82
CA GLN A 236 -5.89 -9.23 -4.89
C GLN A 236 -6.45 -8.52 -3.67
N VAL A 237 -7.58 -7.85 -3.84
CA VAL A 237 -8.34 -7.25 -2.74
C VAL A 237 -9.81 -7.62 -2.81
N ASP A 238 -10.41 -7.84 -1.65
CA ASP A 238 -11.84 -7.99 -1.47
C ASP A 238 -12.38 -6.73 -0.79
N ILE A 239 -13.33 -6.07 -1.44
CA ILE A 239 -13.94 -4.82 -0.99
C ILE A 239 -15.42 -5.06 -0.71
N ALA A 240 -15.86 -4.70 0.49
CA ALA A 240 -17.28 -4.70 0.84
C ALA A 240 -18.04 -3.67 0.00
N CYS A 241 -19.21 -4.03 -0.51
CA CYS A 241 -20.15 -3.10 -1.11
C CYS A 241 -21.54 -3.22 -0.50
N ALA A 242 -22.27 -2.09 -0.43
CA ALA A 242 -23.56 -2.02 0.25
C ALA A 242 -24.64 -2.88 -0.43
N ASN A 243 -24.56 -3.01 -1.74
CA ASN A 243 -25.52 -3.75 -2.55
C ASN A 243 -24.81 -4.46 -3.71
N GLY A 244 -25.49 -5.42 -4.32
CA GLY A 244 -25.03 -6.05 -5.55
C GLY A 244 -24.75 -7.55 -5.41
N GLN A 245 -24.32 -8.12 -6.51
CA GLN A 245 -23.80 -9.48 -6.61
C GLN A 245 -22.28 -9.44 -6.54
N PRO A 246 -21.62 -10.50 -6.06
CA PRO A 246 -20.16 -10.59 -6.13
C PRO A 246 -19.66 -10.32 -7.55
N GLN A 247 -18.71 -9.43 -7.71
CA GLN A 247 -18.18 -9.02 -8.99
C GLN A 247 -16.64 -8.89 -8.94
N SER A 248 -15.97 -9.48 -9.92
CA SER A 248 -14.55 -9.21 -10.17
C SER A 248 -14.42 -8.12 -11.25
N LEU A 249 -13.61 -7.12 -10.97
CA LEU A 249 -13.42 -5.98 -11.90
C LEU A 249 -12.37 -6.30 -12.97
N ASP A 250 -12.44 -5.59 -14.10
CA ASP A 250 -11.48 -5.73 -15.21
C ASP A 250 -10.07 -5.32 -14.74
N ILE A 251 -9.18 -6.29 -14.65
CA ILE A 251 -7.80 -6.13 -14.16
C ILE A 251 -6.98 -5.14 -15.01
N ARG A 252 -7.34 -4.90 -16.26
CA ARG A 252 -6.69 -3.92 -17.11
C ARG A 252 -7.02 -2.49 -16.66
N LYS A 253 -8.27 -2.25 -16.23
CA LYS A 253 -8.73 -0.97 -15.69
C LYS A 253 -8.32 -0.74 -14.25
N THR A 254 -8.07 -1.80 -13.50
CA THR A 254 -7.52 -1.70 -12.14
C THR A 254 -5.99 -1.69 -12.11
N HIS A 255 -5.36 -1.54 -13.28
CA HIS A 255 -3.90 -1.47 -13.45
C HIS A 255 -3.15 -2.62 -12.79
N GLY A 256 -3.69 -3.85 -12.90
CA GLY A 256 -3.05 -5.08 -12.42
C GLY A 256 -3.39 -5.48 -10.99
N LEU A 257 -4.16 -4.69 -10.25
CA LEU A 257 -4.73 -5.11 -8.97
C LEU A 257 -6.02 -5.91 -9.22
N GLN A 258 -6.08 -7.16 -8.80
CA GLN A 258 -7.35 -7.89 -8.83
C GLN A 258 -8.28 -7.35 -7.75
N ILE A 259 -9.44 -6.82 -8.14
CA ILE A 259 -10.44 -6.28 -7.20
C ILE A 259 -11.72 -7.11 -7.31
N ASN A 260 -12.19 -7.61 -6.16
CA ASN A 260 -13.48 -8.24 -6.01
C ASN A 260 -14.38 -7.34 -5.15
N LEU A 261 -15.56 -7.02 -5.65
CA LEU A 261 -16.62 -6.38 -4.89
C LEU A 261 -17.49 -7.47 -4.29
N LEU A 262 -17.65 -7.48 -2.97
CA LEU A 262 -18.41 -8.48 -2.24
C LEU A 262 -19.58 -7.81 -1.52
N PRO A 263 -20.82 -8.34 -1.59
CA PRO A 263 -21.93 -7.84 -0.81
C PRO A 263 -21.58 -7.85 0.68
N TYR A 264 -21.84 -6.75 1.35
CA TYR A 264 -21.73 -6.69 2.80
C TYR A 264 -22.99 -7.30 3.42
N SER A 265 -22.82 -8.46 4.04
CA SER A 265 -23.88 -9.20 4.74
C SER A 265 -23.92 -8.85 6.24
#